data_94cde65e10f5a403c8305cefc7f7a41b
#
_entry.id   94cde65e10f5a403c8305cefc7f7a41b
#
_cell.length_a   1.000
_cell.length_b   1.000
_cell.length_c   1.000
_cell.angle_alpha   90.00
_cell.angle_beta   90.00
_cell.angle_gamma   90.00
#
_symmetry.space_group_name_H-M   'P 1'
#
loop_
_entity.id
_entity.type
_entity.pdbx_description
1 polymer ?
#
loop_
_entity_poly.entity_id
_entity_poly.type
_entity_poly.pdbx_seq_one_letter_code
_entity_poly.pdbx_strand_id
1 'polypeptide(L)'
;ATVRYSGRFGWEEATTSTDYENRGYWSVYEVNRFWQVEQGTKYISYTDHDMQQLLARVNDKTEHPDRPWVVEDVRNGRKQWVYYGNYDWWDMLFREKRPVQQHSVSLSGGTKDIKYLVSGAYDRQAGMQRAFPDIYNKYNLRSKIDFRINKWATLSNNTSFFSSNYNSQGDSGIDNTLRYGSVHALACYPMQNPDGSWLYSSPYQTYKIANGRHIMLNEGTHRNVDRRSDFSNTTRLVITPFKTLSITGDFTYRLYQERNTSRSSPLSYREYPDGPMLEYNTGAGLNRLDEEVKTRNYYSTNVFANYDETFGGAHHLSGTFGMNYETWASKNISVGAEQLLSVDLDDLNLATKVGS
;
A
#
# COMPACT_ATOMS: atom_id res chain seq x y z
N ALA A 1 6.98 -20.81 -33.78
CA ALA A 1 6.48 -20.10 -32.60
C ALA A 1 6.95 -20.81 -31.35
N THR A 2 7.33 -20.04 -30.34
CA THR A 2 7.77 -20.55 -29.04
C THR A 2 6.89 -19.94 -27.97
N VAL A 3 6.33 -20.80 -27.11
CA VAL A 3 5.58 -20.35 -25.90
C VAL A 3 6.44 -20.64 -24.68
N ARG A 4 6.54 -19.67 -23.80
CA ARG A 4 7.21 -19.83 -22.50
C ARG A 4 6.26 -19.38 -21.39
N TYR A 5 6.19 -20.18 -20.34
CA TYR A 5 5.49 -19.83 -19.10
C TYR A 5 6.47 -19.93 -17.94
N SER A 6 6.36 -18.98 -17.01
CA SER A 6 7.07 -19.01 -15.72
C SER A 6 6.09 -18.67 -14.62
N GLY A 7 6.05 -19.48 -13.57
CA GLY A 7 5.28 -19.26 -12.37
C GLY A 7 6.17 -19.32 -11.15
N ARG A 8 5.98 -18.38 -10.22
CA ARG A 8 6.67 -18.33 -8.93
C ARG A 8 5.63 -18.12 -7.84
N PHE A 9 5.69 -18.96 -6.83
CA PHE A 9 4.96 -18.81 -5.57
C PHE A 9 5.95 -18.76 -4.43
N GLY A 10 5.69 -17.96 -3.43
CA GLY A 10 6.56 -17.83 -2.28
C GLY A 10 5.86 -17.15 -1.12
N TRP A 11 6.58 -17.12 -0.02
CA TRP A 11 6.21 -16.36 1.16
C TRP A 11 7.37 -15.45 1.52
N GLU A 12 7.04 -14.26 1.97
CA GLU A 12 7.99 -13.32 2.54
C GLU A 12 7.70 -13.21 4.03
N GLU A 13 8.75 -13.11 4.84
CA GLU A 13 8.70 -12.93 6.28
C GLU A 13 9.59 -11.77 6.70
N ALA A 14 9.40 -11.28 7.92
CA ALA A 14 10.26 -10.22 8.47
C ALA A 14 11.70 -10.71 8.57
N THR A 15 12.66 -9.86 8.21
CA THR A 15 14.10 -10.14 8.33
C THR A 15 14.68 -9.72 9.67
N THR A 16 13.88 -9.07 10.50
CA THR A 16 14.23 -8.66 11.87
C THR A 16 13.46 -9.49 12.87
N SER A 17 13.92 -9.54 14.14
CA SER A 17 13.14 -10.14 15.21
C SER A 17 11.80 -9.45 15.37
N THR A 18 10.76 -10.25 15.57
CA THR A 18 9.40 -9.83 15.89
C THR A 18 9.04 -10.17 17.34
N ASP A 19 10.04 -10.58 18.13
CA ASP A 19 9.89 -10.91 19.53
C ASP A 19 9.82 -9.61 20.35
N TYR A 20 8.61 -9.17 20.60
CA TYR A 20 8.32 -8.05 21.51
C TYR A 20 8.03 -8.58 22.92
N GLU A 21 8.16 -7.69 23.91
CA GLU A 21 7.74 -8.04 25.27
C GLU A 21 6.20 -8.18 25.31
N ASN A 22 5.73 -9.40 25.42
CA ASN A 22 4.31 -9.75 25.46
C ASN A 22 3.79 -10.06 26.87
N ARG A 23 4.61 -9.86 27.92
CA ARG A 23 4.21 -10.01 29.31
C ARG A 23 3.79 -8.67 29.89
N GLY A 24 2.53 -8.54 30.28
CA GLY A 24 1.96 -7.30 30.77
C GLY A 24 2.73 -6.66 31.91
N TYR A 25 3.24 -7.45 32.88
CA TYR A 25 4.03 -6.96 33.97
C TYR A 25 5.28 -6.20 33.49
N TRP A 26 6.07 -6.82 32.64
CA TRP A 26 7.33 -6.24 32.18
C TRP A 26 7.11 -5.05 31.24
N SER A 27 6.11 -5.11 30.39
CA SER A 27 5.77 -3.99 29.50
C SER A 27 5.36 -2.73 30.29
N VAL A 28 4.58 -2.91 31.38
CA VAL A 28 4.19 -1.80 32.26
C VAL A 28 5.35 -1.33 33.13
N TYR A 29 6.11 -2.26 33.69
CA TYR A 29 7.25 -1.93 34.59
C TYR A 29 8.31 -1.10 33.85
N GLU A 30 8.75 -1.55 32.68
CA GLU A 30 9.81 -0.89 31.92
C GLU A 30 9.34 0.44 31.31
N VAL A 31 8.14 0.53 30.77
CA VAL A 31 7.65 1.80 30.22
C VAL A 31 7.51 2.84 31.32
N ASN A 32 7.02 2.47 32.50
CA ASN A 32 6.94 3.39 33.64
C ASN A 32 8.32 3.84 34.10
N ARG A 33 9.29 2.94 34.14
CA ARG A 33 10.67 3.25 34.52
C ARG A 33 11.31 4.26 33.57
N PHE A 34 11.19 4.06 32.25
CA PHE A 34 11.72 4.98 31.26
C PHE A 34 10.97 6.33 31.29
N TRP A 35 9.65 6.29 31.38
CA TRP A 35 8.82 7.48 31.38
C TRP A 35 9.02 8.35 32.64
N GLN A 36 9.24 7.70 33.78
CA GLN A 36 9.55 8.42 35.02
C GLN A 36 10.88 9.19 34.93
N VAL A 37 11.88 8.61 34.28
CA VAL A 37 13.18 9.27 34.06
C VAL A 37 13.04 10.45 33.08
N GLU A 38 12.27 10.28 32.02
CA GLU A 38 12.14 11.27 30.95
C GLU A 38 11.15 12.39 31.29
N GLN A 39 9.99 12.05 31.88
CA GLN A 39 8.86 12.97 32.08
C GLN A 39 8.54 13.25 33.55
N GLY A 40 9.20 12.59 34.50
CA GLY A 40 8.92 12.74 35.93
C GLY A 40 7.60 12.16 36.42
N THR A 41 6.87 11.42 35.54
CA THR A 41 5.55 10.84 35.84
C THR A 41 5.48 9.40 35.36
N LYS A 42 4.50 8.63 35.82
CA LYS A 42 4.22 7.29 35.29
C LYS A 42 3.48 7.37 33.94
N TYR A 43 3.84 6.52 33.00
CA TYR A 43 3.13 6.34 31.72
C TYR A 43 1.76 5.70 31.94
N ILE A 44 1.71 4.67 32.80
CA ILE A 44 0.49 4.01 33.24
C ILE A 44 0.37 4.13 34.75
N SER A 45 -0.76 4.61 35.23
CA SER A 45 -1.00 4.95 36.64
C SER A 45 -1.51 3.78 37.48
N TYR A 46 -0.96 2.57 37.24
CA TYR A 46 -1.29 1.40 38.03
C TYR A 46 -0.73 1.51 39.46
N THR A 47 -1.56 1.03 40.41
CA THR A 47 -1.21 0.92 41.83
C THR A 47 -0.28 -0.28 42.09
N ASP A 48 0.28 -0.36 43.30
CA ASP A 48 1.08 -1.54 43.70
C ASP A 48 0.25 -2.82 43.67
N HIS A 49 -1.06 -2.75 43.99
CA HIS A 49 -1.98 -3.88 43.84
C HIS A 49 -2.09 -4.32 42.37
N ASP A 50 -2.23 -3.39 41.44
CA ASP A 50 -2.27 -3.70 40.01
C ASP A 50 -0.99 -4.35 39.52
N MET A 51 0.16 -3.87 39.98
CA MET A 51 1.45 -4.46 39.65
C MET A 51 1.59 -5.89 40.22
N GLN A 52 1.03 -6.19 41.40
CA GLN A 52 0.95 -7.52 41.94
C GLN A 52 0.03 -8.43 41.09
N GLN A 53 -1.10 -7.90 40.62
CA GLN A 53 -2.01 -8.63 39.71
C GLN A 53 -1.34 -8.98 38.38
N LEU A 54 -0.58 -8.06 37.80
CA LEU A 54 0.24 -8.30 36.62
C LEU A 54 1.33 -9.35 36.88
N LEU A 55 2.03 -9.23 38.01
CA LEU A 55 3.09 -10.19 38.36
C LEU A 55 2.53 -11.60 38.57
N ALA A 56 1.36 -11.74 39.16
CA ALA A 56 0.70 -13.04 39.35
C ALA A 56 0.35 -13.73 38.00
N ARG A 57 0.25 -12.97 36.92
CA ARG A 57 -0.07 -13.44 35.56
C ARG A 57 1.12 -13.48 34.62
N VAL A 58 2.30 -13.06 35.05
CA VAL A 58 3.48 -12.81 34.18
C VAL A 58 3.89 -14.01 33.31
N ASN A 59 3.59 -15.23 33.75
CA ASN A 59 3.89 -16.47 33.04
C ASN A 59 2.67 -17.11 32.37
N ASP A 60 1.49 -16.48 32.43
CA ASP A 60 0.28 -17.01 31.83
C ASP A 60 0.34 -16.81 30.31
N LYS A 61 0.42 -17.89 29.56
CA LYS A 61 0.38 -17.87 28.09
C LYS A 61 -1.05 -17.72 27.54
N THR A 62 -2.04 -18.04 28.35
CA THR A 62 -3.46 -17.94 28.06
C THR A 62 -4.18 -17.51 29.32
N GLU A 63 -5.35 -16.93 29.18
CA GLU A 63 -6.17 -16.52 30.31
C GLU A 63 -6.56 -17.71 31.18
N HIS A 64 -6.39 -17.56 32.49
CA HIS A 64 -6.79 -18.58 33.47
C HIS A 64 -8.14 -18.21 34.07
N PRO A 65 -9.11 -19.19 34.24
CA PRO A 65 -10.43 -18.91 34.76
C PRO A 65 -10.46 -18.21 36.14
N ASP A 66 -9.53 -18.57 37.03
CA ASP A 66 -9.47 -18.01 38.40
C ASP A 66 -8.74 -16.64 38.45
N ARG A 67 -8.11 -16.22 37.39
CA ARG A 67 -7.44 -14.91 37.28
C ARG A 67 -7.52 -14.35 35.87
N PRO A 68 -8.70 -13.85 35.51
CA PRO A 68 -8.95 -13.30 34.19
C PRO A 68 -8.01 -12.13 33.88
N TRP A 69 -7.72 -11.93 32.59
CA TRP A 69 -6.80 -10.88 32.15
C TRP A 69 -7.44 -9.49 32.15
N VAL A 70 -8.78 -9.44 32.12
CA VAL A 70 -9.53 -8.19 32.27
C VAL A 70 -10.49 -8.36 33.45
N VAL A 71 -10.45 -7.41 34.36
CA VAL A 71 -11.25 -7.42 35.59
C VAL A 71 -12.13 -6.17 35.64
N GLU A 72 -13.40 -6.34 36.04
CA GLU A 72 -14.23 -5.19 36.42
C GLU A 72 -13.95 -4.81 37.88
N ASP A 73 -13.65 -3.55 38.11
CA ASP A 73 -13.42 -2.99 39.45
C ASP A 73 -14.11 -1.63 39.60
N VAL A 74 -14.45 -1.29 40.81
CA VAL A 74 -15.04 0.04 41.13
C VAL A 74 -13.96 0.97 41.60
N ARG A 75 -13.58 1.93 40.76
CA ARG A 75 -12.56 2.94 41.06
C ARG A 75 -13.13 4.34 40.88
N ASN A 76 -12.85 5.19 41.87
CA ASN A 76 -13.38 6.53 41.89
C ASN A 76 -14.91 6.60 41.74
N GLY A 77 -15.63 5.62 42.33
CA GLY A 77 -17.09 5.53 42.29
C GLY A 77 -17.68 5.08 40.95
N ARG A 78 -16.88 4.59 40.01
CA ARG A 78 -17.29 4.11 38.68
C ARG A 78 -16.76 2.72 38.42
N LYS A 79 -17.57 1.86 37.79
CA LYS A 79 -17.10 0.59 37.22
C LYS A 79 -16.08 0.89 36.11
N GLN A 80 -14.98 0.17 36.11
CA GLN A 80 -13.91 0.28 35.13
C GLN A 80 -13.37 -1.10 34.78
N TRP A 81 -12.90 -1.26 33.56
CA TRP A 81 -12.06 -2.39 33.20
C TRP A 81 -10.62 -2.12 33.58
N VAL A 82 -10.00 -3.07 34.24
CA VAL A 82 -8.58 -3.08 34.55
C VAL A 82 -7.92 -4.24 33.85
N TYR A 83 -6.79 -3.98 33.19
CA TYR A 83 -6.21 -4.90 32.23
C TYR A 83 -4.89 -5.47 32.75
N TYR A 84 -4.83 -6.78 32.85
CA TYR A 84 -3.67 -7.51 33.42
C TYR A 84 -3.16 -8.64 32.48
N GLY A 85 -3.44 -8.51 31.17
CA GLY A 85 -3.14 -9.56 30.20
C GLY A 85 -1.67 -9.66 29.78
N ASN A 86 -1.42 -10.66 28.92
CA ASN A 86 -0.14 -10.90 28.25
C ASN A 86 -0.39 -11.04 26.74
N TYR A 87 -0.77 -9.95 26.11
CA TYR A 87 -1.17 -9.92 24.71
C TYR A 87 0.04 -9.68 23.80
N ASP A 88 0.18 -10.51 22.79
CA ASP A 88 1.17 -10.32 21.74
C ASP A 88 0.61 -9.42 20.65
N TRP A 89 0.86 -8.13 20.76
CA TRP A 89 0.39 -7.13 19.82
C TRP A 89 0.94 -7.33 18.42
N TRP A 90 2.16 -7.86 18.29
CA TRP A 90 2.70 -8.17 16.98
C TRP A 90 1.87 -9.25 16.28
N ASP A 91 1.67 -10.38 16.94
CA ASP A 91 0.89 -11.48 16.36
C ASP A 91 -0.58 -11.10 16.10
N MET A 92 -1.17 -10.27 16.98
CA MET A 92 -2.54 -9.78 16.77
C MET A 92 -2.68 -8.88 15.55
N LEU A 93 -1.69 -8.04 15.23
CA LEU A 93 -1.74 -7.07 14.13
C LEU A 93 -1.18 -7.61 12.81
N PHE A 94 -0.16 -8.48 12.87
CA PHE A 94 0.62 -8.85 11.71
C PHE A 94 0.67 -10.37 11.49
N ARG A 95 0.92 -10.75 10.25
CA ARG A 95 1.17 -12.13 9.85
C ARG A 95 2.67 -12.38 9.89
N GLU A 96 3.06 -13.57 10.31
CA GLU A 96 4.44 -14.04 10.20
C GLU A 96 4.88 -14.12 8.73
N LYS A 97 4.00 -14.64 7.87
CA LYS A 97 4.29 -14.88 6.45
C LYS A 97 3.23 -14.25 5.55
N ARG A 98 3.67 -13.58 4.49
CA ARG A 98 2.81 -13.00 3.47
C ARG A 98 3.01 -13.70 2.13
N PRO A 99 1.93 -14.10 1.43
CA PRO A 99 2.04 -14.78 0.16
C PRO A 99 2.40 -13.83 -0.96
N VAL A 100 3.26 -14.29 -1.86
CA VAL A 100 3.60 -13.62 -3.11
C VAL A 100 3.46 -14.60 -4.27
N GLN A 101 2.99 -14.12 -5.42
CA GLN A 101 2.92 -14.92 -6.63
C GLN A 101 3.21 -14.06 -7.85
N GLN A 102 3.91 -14.68 -8.81
CA GLN A 102 4.26 -14.06 -10.07
C GLN A 102 4.03 -15.08 -11.21
N HIS A 103 3.42 -14.63 -12.27
CA HIS A 103 3.15 -15.42 -13.45
C HIS A 103 3.56 -14.63 -14.68
N SER A 104 4.21 -15.26 -15.61
CA SER A 104 4.49 -14.65 -16.89
C SER A 104 4.32 -15.66 -18.03
N VAL A 105 3.79 -15.18 -19.14
CA VAL A 105 3.65 -15.94 -20.37
C VAL A 105 4.20 -15.10 -21.51
N SER A 106 4.92 -15.74 -22.42
CA SER A 106 5.37 -15.10 -23.64
C SER A 106 5.21 -16.03 -24.84
N LEU A 107 4.82 -15.44 -25.96
CA LEU A 107 4.73 -16.05 -27.26
C LEU A 107 5.64 -15.30 -28.22
N SER A 108 6.57 -15.95 -28.83
CA SER A 108 7.44 -15.40 -29.86
C SER A 108 7.52 -16.29 -31.09
N GLY A 109 7.70 -15.66 -32.22
CA GLY A 109 7.82 -16.39 -33.47
C GLY A 109 8.02 -15.43 -34.64
N GLY A 110 7.95 -15.98 -35.81
CA GLY A 110 8.04 -15.21 -37.04
C GLY A 110 8.36 -16.01 -38.25
N THR A 111 8.42 -15.31 -39.33
CA THR A 111 8.89 -15.73 -40.64
C THR A 111 10.07 -14.84 -41.04
N LYS A 112 10.50 -14.95 -42.27
CA LYS A 112 11.49 -14.07 -42.89
C LYS A 112 11.03 -12.58 -42.82
N ASP A 113 9.75 -12.34 -42.99
CA ASP A 113 9.20 -11.00 -43.18
C ASP A 113 8.44 -10.46 -41.94
N ILE A 114 8.06 -11.35 -41.03
CA ILE A 114 7.34 -10.99 -39.80
C ILE A 114 8.05 -11.58 -38.59
N LYS A 115 8.34 -10.78 -37.58
CA LYS A 115 8.80 -11.23 -36.26
C LYS A 115 7.86 -10.65 -35.20
N TYR A 116 7.49 -11.45 -34.21
CA TYR A 116 6.63 -10.99 -33.15
C TYR A 116 7.03 -11.56 -31.80
N LEU A 117 6.76 -10.76 -30.76
CA LEU A 117 6.83 -11.13 -29.36
C LEU A 117 5.60 -10.54 -28.68
N VAL A 118 4.81 -11.37 -28.02
CA VAL A 118 3.72 -10.94 -27.13
C VAL A 118 3.99 -11.56 -25.77
N SER A 119 3.90 -10.76 -24.72
CA SER A 119 4.08 -11.25 -23.35
C SER A 119 3.10 -10.60 -22.39
N GLY A 120 2.68 -11.37 -21.37
CA GLY A 120 1.89 -10.92 -20.27
C GLY A 120 2.51 -11.36 -18.95
N ALA A 121 2.41 -10.54 -17.93
CA ALA A 121 2.82 -10.88 -16.58
C ALA A 121 1.79 -10.38 -15.58
N TYR A 122 1.61 -11.14 -14.51
CA TYR A 122 0.80 -10.83 -13.35
C TYR A 122 1.61 -11.06 -12.08
N ASP A 123 1.63 -10.06 -11.22
CA ASP A 123 2.25 -10.13 -9.90
C ASP A 123 1.20 -9.79 -8.85
N ARG A 124 1.17 -10.56 -7.77
CA ARG A 124 0.36 -10.27 -6.59
C ARG A 124 1.19 -10.43 -5.34
N GLN A 125 1.08 -9.43 -4.47
CA GLN A 125 1.71 -9.41 -3.17
C GLN A 125 0.68 -8.98 -2.12
N ALA A 126 0.54 -9.77 -1.06
CA ALA A 126 -0.24 -9.38 0.11
C ALA A 126 0.68 -8.72 1.14
N GLY A 127 0.13 -7.77 1.91
CA GLY A 127 0.83 -7.13 3.01
C GLY A 127 0.86 -7.96 4.29
N MET A 128 1.52 -7.41 5.30
CA MET A 128 1.73 -8.07 6.59
C MET A 128 0.51 -7.99 7.51
N GLN A 129 -0.39 -7.06 7.31
CA GLN A 129 -1.55 -6.86 8.19
C GLN A 129 -2.45 -8.09 8.21
N ARG A 130 -2.94 -8.46 9.41
CA ARG A 130 -3.71 -9.70 9.60
C ARG A 130 -5.18 -9.55 9.19
N ALA A 131 -5.84 -8.49 9.65
CA ALA A 131 -7.29 -8.33 9.46
C ALA A 131 -7.65 -8.00 8.01
N PHE A 132 -7.24 -6.90 7.48
CA PHE A 132 -7.45 -6.49 6.08
C PHE A 132 -6.08 -6.23 5.45
N PRO A 133 -5.42 -7.28 4.95
CA PRO A 133 -4.09 -7.11 4.38
C PRO A 133 -4.15 -6.19 3.17
N ASP A 134 -3.21 -5.29 3.11
CA ASP A 134 -2.96 -4.54 1.91
C ASP A 134 -2.59 -5.50 0.77
N ILE A 135 -3.09 -5.22 -0.41
CA ILE A 135 -2.91 -6.06 -1.59
C ILE A 135 -2.42 -5.21 -2.75
N TYR A 136 -1.28 -5.61 -3.29
CA TYR A 136 -0.74 -5.08 -4.52
C TYR A 136 -0.91 -6.08 -5.66
N ASN A 137 -1.63 -5.68 -6.70
CA ASN A 137 -1.75 -6.42 -7.95
C ASN A 137 -1.13 -5.60 -9.07
N LYS A 138 -0.36 -6.28 -9.93
CA LYS A 138 0.31 -5.64 -11.06
C LYS A 138 0.17 -6.49 -12.32
N TYR A 139 -0.17 -5.86 -13.42
CA TYR A 139 -0.34 -6.46 -14.74
C TYR A 139 0.58 -5.76 -15.74
N ASN A 140 1.28 -6.53 -16.54
CA ASN A 140 2.09 -6.04 -17.63
C ASN A 140 1.73 -6.78 -18.91
N LEU A 141 1.51 -6.04 -19.98
CA LEU A 141 1.35 -6.58 -21.32
C LEU A 141 2.34 -5.89 -22.24
N ARG A 142 2.95 -6.66 -23.11
CA ARG A 142 3.87 -6.16 -24.13
C ARG A 142 3.68 -6.87 -25.44
N SER A 143 3.65 -6.10 -26.52
CA SER A 143 3.66 -6.60 -27.89
C SER A 143 4.75 -5.89 -28.67
N LYS A 144 5.56 -6.65 -29.38
CA LYS A 144 6.52 -6.15 -30.34
C LYS A 144 6.35 -6.90 -31.65
N ILE A 145 6.16 -6.17 -32.74
CA ILE A 145 6.01 -6.70 -34.08
C ILE A 145 6.94 -5.95 -34.99
N ASP A 146 7.77 -6.69 -35.76
CA ASP A 146 8.58 -6.16 -36.83
C ASP A 146 8.06 -6.79 -38.13
N PHE A 147 7.67 -5.96 -39.08
CA PHE A 147 7.13 -6.38 -40.39
C PHE A 147 7.95 -5.78 -41.51
N ARG A 148 8.58 -6.64 -42.28
CA ARG A 148 9.27 -6.25 -43.50
C ARG A 148 8.23 -6.11 -44.62
N ILE A 149 7.90 -4.87 -44.97
CA ILE A 149 6.95 -4.57 -46.05
C ILE A 149 7.53 -5.02 -47.39
N ASN A 150 8.81 -4.73 -47.60
CA ASN A 150 9.56 -5.11 -48.78
C ASN A 150 11.08 -5.02 -48.54
N LYS A 151 11.90 -5.07 -49.59
CA LYS A 151 13.38 -5.05 -49.44
C LYS A 151 13.95 -3.74 -48.91
N TRP A 152 13.20 -2.64 -48.99
CA TRP A 152 13.64 -1.29 -48.60
C TRP A 152 12.76 -0.66 -47.53
N ALA A 153 11.73 -1.33 -47.03
CA ALA A 153 10.86 -0.77 -45.98
C ALA A 153 10.54 -1.79 -44.87
N THR A 154 10.72 -1.39 -43.65
CA THR A 154 10.38 -2.15 -42.44
C THR A 154 9.52 -1.28 -41.49
N LEU A 155 8.39 -1.84 -41.05
CA LEU A 155 7.52 -1.26 -40.06
C LEU A 155 7.67 -2.03 -38.75
N SER A 156 7.92 -1.32 -37.66
CA SER A 156 7.97 -1.89 -36.30
C SER A 156 6.94 -1.23 -35.41
N ASN A 157 6.28 -2.02 -34.58
CA ASN A 157 5.40 -1.53 -33.53
C ASN A 157 5.80 -2.15 -32.19
N ASN A 158 5.90 -1.30 -31.16
CA ASN A 158 6.16 -1.71 -29.79
C ASN A 158 5.08 -1.09 -28.90
N THR A 159 4.23 -1.94 -28.35
CA THR A 159 3.16 -1.55 -27.43
C THR A 159 3.43 -2.13 -26.05
N SER A 160 3.27 -1.34 -25.03
CA SER A 160 3.29 -1.78 -23.63
C SER A 160 2.09 -1.24 -22.87
N PHE A 161 1.58 -2.05 -21.99
CA PHE A 161 0.55 -1.66 -21.03
C PHE A 161 0.94 -2.16 -19.65
N PHE A 162 0.91 -1.26 -18.70
CA PHE A 162 1.07 -1.52 -17.29
C PHE A 162 -0.19 -1.12 -16.56
N SER A 163 -0.63 -1.92 -15.61
CA SER A 163 -1.68 -1.55 -14.66
C SER A 163 -1.33 -2.08 -13.27
N SER A 164 -1.58 -1.27 -12.25
CA SER A 164 -1.48 -1.71 -10.86
C SER A 164 -2.67 -1.21 -10.05
N ASN A 165 -3.00 -2.00 -9.03
CA ASN A 165 -3.99 -1.66 -8.02
C ASN A 165 -3.39 -2.00 -6.66
N TYR A 166 -3.24 -0.99 -5.81
CA TYR A 166 -2.78 -1.13 -4.44
C TYR A 166 -3.90 -0.70 -3.49
N ASN A 167 -4.42 -1.64 -2.74
CA ASN A 167 -5.38 -1.40 -1.67
C ASN A 167 -4.63 -1.47 -0.35
N SER A 168 -4.68 -0.43 0.45
CA SER A 168 -4.10 -0.40 1.78
C SER A 168 -5.12 0.05 2.82
N GLN A 169 -4.88 -0.33 4.07
CA GLN A 169 -5.70 0.06 5.20
C GLN A 169 -4.98 1.15 6.01
N GLY A 170 -5.79 2.04 6.57
CA GLY A 170 -5.31 3.13 7.42
C GLY A 170 -4.84 4.37 6.66
N ASP A 171 -4.85 5.48 7.34
CA ASP A 171 -4.55 6.80 6.77
C ASP A 171 -3.05 7.14 6.71
N SER A 172 -2.21 6.45 7.46
CA SER A 172 -0.82 6.84 7.68
C SER A 172 0.21 5.76 7.35
N GLY A 173 -0.22 4.69 6.67
CA GLY A 173 0.68 3.63 6.24
C GLY A 173 1.21 2.73 7.36
N ILE A 174 2.00 1.73 6.95
CA ILE A 174 2.56 0.69 7.82
C ILE A 174 3.49 1.25 8.89
N ASP A 175 4.28 2.28 8.59
CA ASP A 175 5.25 2.87 9.52
C ASP A 175 4.59 3.37 10.80
N ASN A 176 3.48 4.08 10.66
CA ASN A 176 2.72 4.55 11.82
C ASN A 176 2.05 3.41 12.58
N THR A 177 1.58 2.38 11.90
CA THR A 177 1.02 1.19 12.53
C THR A 177 2.09 0.46 13.36
N LEU A 178 3.27 0.24 12.81
CA LEU A 178 4.41 -0.36 13.53
C LEU A 178 4.83 0.49 14.73
N ARG A 179 4.99 1.80 14.52
CA ARG A 179 5.40 2.73 15.57
C ARG A 179 4.41 2.76 16.73
N TYR A 180 3.14 2.98 16.47
CA TYR A 180 2.14 3.13 17.54
C TYR A 180 1.74 1.78 18.14
N GLY A 181 1.77 0.70 17.37
CA GLY A 181 1.58 -0.65 17.86
C GLY A 181 2.70 -1.09 18.82
N SER A 182 3.95 -0.66 18.59
CA SER A 182 5.07 -0.99 19.47
C SER A 182 5.21 -0.07 20.69
N VAL A 183 4.83 1.21 20.57
CA VAL A 183 5.07 2.21 21.64
C VAL A 183 3.87 2.37 22.57
N HIS A 184 2.65 2.36 22.05
CA HIS A 184 1.44 2.66 22.82
C HIS A 184 0.52 1.46 23.06
N ALA A 185 0.87 0.30 22.53
CA ALA A 185 0.15 -0.96 22.75
C ALA A 185 0.90 -1.82 23.78
N LEU A 186 0.70 -1.54 25.06
CA LEU A 186 1.31 -2.34 26.11
C LEU A 186 0.67 -3.72 26.17
N ALA A 187 1.48 -4.74 26.47
CA ALA A 187 1.04 -6.13 26.49
C ALA A 187 -0.08 -6.42 27.50
N CYS A 188 -0.33 -5.55 28.47
CA CYS A 188 -1.46 -5.73 29.40
C CYS A 188 -2.84 -5.47 28.75
N TYR A 189 -2.91 -4.78 27.61
CA TYR A 189 -4.17 -4.38 26.97
C TYR A 189 -4.58 -5.32 25.84
N PRO A 190 -5.89 -5.74 25.78
CA PRO A 190 -6.46 -6.38 24.61
C PRO A 190 -6.77 -5.34 23.51
N MET A 191 -7.15 -5.80 22.33
CA MET A 191 -7.72 -4.92 21.29
C MET A 191 -9.16 -4.51 21.59
N GLN A 192 -9.93 -5.40 22.21
CA GLN A 192 -11.34 -5.21 22.54
C GLN A 192 -11.59 -5.44 24.03
N ASN A 193 -12.55 -4.72 24.55
CA ASN A 193 -13.10 -4.90 25.88
C ASN A 193 -13.89 -6.24 25.98
N PRO A 194 -14.20 -6.75 27.19
CA PRO A 194 -14.99 -7.95 27.35
C PRO A 194 -16.39 -7.92 26.72
N ASP A 195 -16.94 -6.75 26.51
CA ASP A 195 -18.25 -6.56 25.86
C ASP A 195 -18.17 -6.50 24.31
N GLY A 196 -16.97 -6.71 23.73
CA GLY A 196 -16.72 -6.67 22.30
C GLY A 196 -16.49 -5.27 21.73
N SER A 197 -16.63 -4.21 22.51
CA SER A 197 -16.31 -2.86 22.06
C SER A 197 -14.80 -2.67 21.94
N TRP A 198 -14.37 -1.79 21.02
CA TRP A 198 -12.96 -1.49 20.86
C TRP A 198 -12.37 -0.73 22.06
N LEU A 199 -11.14 -1.06 22.41
CA LEU A 199 -10.37 -0.39 23.45
C LEU A 199 -9.45 0.67 22.80
N TYR A 200 -9.86 1.93 22.84
CA TYR A 200 -9.07 3.06 22.34
C TYR A 200 -8.34 3.82 23.45
N SER A 201 -8.99 3.95 24.58
CA SER A 201 -8.56 4.77 25.70
C SER A 201 -8.70 4.03 27.01
N SER A 202 -7.75 4.21 27.90
CA SER A 202 -7.82 3.69 29.27
C SER A 202 -7.55 4.84 30.24
N PRO A 203 -8.29 4.93 31.37
CA PRO A 203 -8.04 5.98 32.37
C PRO A 203 -6.69 5.83 33.06
N TYR A 204 -6.01 4.72 32.87
CA TYR A 204 -4.72 4.42 33.50
C TYR A 204 -3.52 4.78 32.61
N GLN A 205 -3.70 4.97 31.32
CA GLN A 205 -2.61 5.23 30.38
C GLN A 205 -2.65 6.67 29.86
N THR A 206 -1.48 7.30 29.77
CA THR A 206 -1.32 8.68 29.29
C THR A 206 -1.73 8.83 27.83
N TYR A 207 -1.36 7.88 26.97
CA TYR A 207 -1.64 7.91 25.54
C TYR A 207 -2.73 6.91 25.14
N LYS A 208 -3.31 7.13 23.98
CA LYS A 208 -4.33 6.23 23.43
C LYS A 208 -3.72 4.89 23.02
N ILE A 209 -4.43 3.79 23.26
CA ILE A 209 -3.98 2.43 22.98
C ILE A 209 -3.70 2.27 21.48
N ALA A 210 -2.48 1.89 21.12
CA ALA A 210 -2.00 1.79 19.73
C ALA A 210 -2.39 2.99 18.86
N ASN A 211 -2.72 4.14 19.47
CA ASN A 211 -3.27 5.33 18.82
C ASN A 211 -4.49 5.04 17.92
N GLY A 212 -5.26 4.00 18.26
CA GLY A 212 -6.44 3.56 17.52
C GLY A 212 -6.15 2.79 16.23
N ARG A 213 -4.88 2.51 15.90
CA ARG A 213 -4.50 1.83 14.66
C ARG A 213 -5.10 0.42 14.52
N HIS A 214 -5.16 -0.32 15.61
CA HIS A 214 -5.80 -1.64 15.64
C HIS A 214 -7.28 -1.59 15.26
N ILE A 215 -8.00 -0.54 15.65
CA ILE A 215 -9.41 -0.36 15.29
C ILE A 215 -9.54 -0.12 13.79
N MET A 216 -8.77 0.83 13.24
CA MET A 216 -8.75 1.14 11.81
C MET A 216 -8.47 -0.09 10.96
N LEU A 217 -7.48 -0.90 11.37
CA LEU A 217 -7.07 -2.11 10.66
C LEU A 217 -8.15 -3.20 10.69
N ASN A 218 -8.92 -3.30 11.78
CA ASN A 218 -9.92 -4.35 11.94
C ASN A 218 -11.31 -3.95 11.41
N GLU A 219 -11.69 -2.69 11.50
CA GLU A 219 -12.95 -2.20 10.92
C GLU A 219 -12.92 -2.17 9.39
N GLY A 220 -11.75 -1.93 8.78
CA GLY A 220 -11.58 -1.91 7.33
C GLY A 220 -12.24 -0.73 6.62
N THR A 221 -12.75 0.26 7.36
CA THR A 221 -13.45 1.43 6.83
C THR A 221 -12.50 2.57 6.44
N HIS A 222 -11.28 2.57 6.98
CA HIS A 222 -10.20 3.44 6.54
C HIS A 222 -9.41 2.74 5.44
N ARG A 223 -9.43 3.27 4.23
CA ARG A 223 -8.77 2.64 3.09
C ARG A 223 -8.22 3.64 2.10
N ASN A 224 -7.10 3.28 1.49
CA ASN A 224 -6.51 3.97 0.37
C ASN A 224 -6.44 3.01 -0.82
N VAL A 225 -6.90 3.47 -1.97
CA VAL A 225 -6.84 2.71 -3.21
C VAL A 225 -6.07 3.52 -4.24
N ASP A 226 -4.91 3.01 -4.61
CA ASP A 226 -4.05 3.60 -5.64
C ASP A 226 -4.11 2.74 -6.90
N ARG A 227 -4.66 3.29 -7.98
CA ARG A 227 -4.76 2.66 -9.29
C ARG A 227 -3.92 3.42 -10.29
N ARG A 228 -3.02 2.71 -10.96
CA ARG A 228 -2.16 3.27 -12.01
C ARG A 228 -2.31 2.49 -13.29
N SER A 229 -2.32 3.19 -14.39
CA SER A 229 -2.20 2.60 -15.71
C SER A 229 -1.26 3.42 -16.58
N ASP A 230 -0.49 2.73 -17.39
CA ASP A 230 0.48 3.32 -18.30
C ASP A 230 0.43 2.57 -19.64
N PHE A 231 -0.09 3.21 -20.65
CA PHE A 231 -0.12 2.70 -22.02
C PHE A 231 0.91 3.45 -22.84
N SER A 232 1.74 2.71 -23.57
CA SER A 232 2.72 3.29 -24.50
C SER A 232 2.72 2.52 -25.80
N ASN A 233 2.69 3.24 -26.89
CA ASN A 233 2.83 2.69 -28.24
C ASN A 233 3.84 3.50 -29.04
N THR A 234 4.82 2.80 -29.62
CA THR A 234 5.78 3.38 -30.55
C THR A 234 5.67 2.65 -31.87
N THR A 235 5.37 3.39 -32.94
CA THR A 235 5.40 2.90 -34.31
C THR A 235 6.58 3.51 -35.03
N ARG A 236 7.39 2.67 -35.66
CA ARG A 236 8.61 3.07 -36.37
C ARG A 236 8.58 2.54 -37.81
N LEU A 237 8.86 3.42 -38.75
CA LEU A 237 9.08 3.09 -40.15
C LEU A 237 10.52 3.37 -40.52
N VAL A 238 11.18 2.38 -41.07
CA VAL A 238 12.54 2.51 -41.62
C VAL A 238 12.47 2.28 -43.12
N ILE A 239 12.97 3.24 -43.90
CA ILE A 239 13.04 3.17 -45.36
C ILE A 239 14.51 3.28 -45.78
N THR A 240 14.95 2.31 -46.57
CA THR A 240 16.34 2.26 -47.14
C THR A 240 16.25 2.27 -48.67
N PRO A 241 16.02 3.44 -49.28
CA PRO A 241 15.81 3.51 -50.75
C PRO A 241 17.11 3.15 -51.51
N PHE A 242 18.25 3.41 -50.90
CA PHE A 242 19.58 3.03 -51.42
C PHE A 242 20.38 2.42 -50.28
N LYS A 243 21.42 1.62 -50.62
CA LYS A 243 22.28 0.99 -49.60
C LYS A 243 22.97 1.98 -48.66
N THR A 244 23.20 3.17 -49.16
CA THR A 244 23.93 4.27 -48.51
C THR A 244 23.00 5.24 -47.74
N LEU A 245 21.66 5.14 -47.88
CA LEU A 245 20.71 6.05 -47.27
C LEU A 245 19.64 5.27 -46.50
N SER A 246 19.49 5.59 -45.24
CA SER A 246 18.36 5.09 -44.40
C SER A 246 17.60 6.28 -43.79
N ILE A 247 16.29 6.27 -43.92
CA ILE A 247 15.39 7.26 -43.35
C ILE A 247 14.54 6.53 -42.31
N THR A 248 14.54 7.03 -41.07
CA THR A 248 13.78 6.49 -39.97
C THR A 248 12.78 7.55 -39.47
N GLY A 249 11.52 7.16 -39.36
CA GLY A 249 10.49 7.92 -38.66
C GLY A 249 9.87 7.09 -37.55
N ASP A 250 9.75 7.66 -36.36
CA ASP A 250 8.98 7.03 -35.29
C ASP A 250 8.02 8.02 -34.63
N PHE A 251 6.92 7.48 -34.18
CA PHE A 251 5.90 8.18 -33.41
C PHE A 251 5.59 7.39 -32.15
N THR A 252 5.65 8.07 -31.00
CA THR A 252 5.32 7.50 -29.70
C THR A 252 4.15 8.26 -29.09
N TYR A 253 3.15 7.50 -28.65
CA TYR A 253 2.08 7.98 -27.78
C TYR A 253 2.16 7.25 -26.45
N ARG A 254 2.04 8.00 -25.31
CA ARG A 254 1.95 7.45 -23.97
C ARG A 254 0.83 8.13 -23.20
N LEU A 255 -0.03 7.32 -22.58
CA LEU A 255 -1.07 7.74 -21.67
C LEU A 255 -0.78 7.15 -20.28
N TYR A 256 -0.47 8.03 -19.33
CA TYR A 256 -0.37 7.66 -17.93
C TYR A 256 -1.60 8.18 -17.17
N GLN A 257 -2.21 7.32 -16.39
CA GLN A 257 -3.30 7.66 -15.49
C GLN A 257 -3.03 7.12 -14.10
N GLU A 258 -3.30 7.95 -13.10
CA GLU A 258 -3.26 7.61 -11.68
C GLU A 258 -4.56 8.08 -11.04
N ARG A 259 -5.19 7.21 -10.28
CA ARG A 259 -6.38 7.50 -9.49
C ARG A 259 -6.15 7.04 -8.07
N ASN A 260 -6.22 7.99 -7.14
CA ASN A 260 -6.12 7.77 -5.71
C ASN A 260 -7.49 8.01 -5.07
N THR A 261 -7.94 7.05 -4.30
CA THR A 261 -9.14 7.17 -3.46
C THR A 261 -8.71 7.00 -2.02
N SER A 262 -9.00 7.98 -1.17
CA SER A 262 -8.69 7.93 0.27
C SER A 262 -9.97 8.07 1.07
N ARG A 263 -10.22 7.12 1.96
CA ARG A 263 -11.40 7.04 2.80
C ARG A 263 -11.02 7.11 4.26
N SER A 264 -11.64 8.04 4.98
CA SER A 264 -11.50 8.19 6.43
C SER A 264 -12.89 8.20 7.07
N SER A 265 -13.12 7.37 8.05
CA SER A 265 -14.40 7.25 8.77
C SER A 265 -14.21 7.39 10.28
N PRO A 266 -15.24 7.82 11.02
CA PRO A 266 -15.19 7.78 12.48
C PRO A 266 -15.12 6.33 12.96
N LEU A 267 -14.47 6.13 14.10
CA LEU A 267 -14.29 4.84 14.74
C LEU A 267 -14.92 4.88 16.12
N SER A 268 -15.67 3.82 16.47
CA SER A 268 -16.39 3.74 17.74
C SER A 268 -15.63 2.94 18.77
N TYR A 269 -15.69 3.35 20.02
CA TYR A 269 -15.05 2.66 21.15
C TYR A 269 -15.80 2.89 22.45
N ARG A 270 -15.43 2.16 23.50
CA ARG A 270 -15.97 2.33 24.85
C ARG A 270 -14.85 2.34 25.88
N GLU A 271 -14.94 3.21 26.89
CA GLU A 271 -13.88 3.36 27.89
C GLU A 271 -14.15 2.57 29.20
N TYR A 272 -15.40 2.25 29.51
CA TYR A 272 -15.76 1.57 30.75
C TYR A 272 -17.07 0.79 30.62
N PRO A 273 -17.32 -0.22 31.46
CA PRO A 273 -18.53 -1.00 31.46
C PRO A 273 -19.78 -0.12 31.55
N ASP A 274 -20.83 -0.47 30.83
CA ASP A 274 -22.10 0.26 30.78
C ASP A 274 -21.99 1.74 30.34
N GLY A 275 -20.81 2.18 29.87
CA GLY A 275 -20.59 3.52 29.35
C GLY A 275 -21.20 3.72 27.95
N PRO A 276 -21.33 4.96 27.47
CA PRO A 276 -21.77 5.23 26.12
C PRO A 276 -20.71 4.78 25.12
N MET A 277 -21.14 4.46 23.90
CA MET A 277 -20.23 4.40 22.76
C MET A 277 -19.74 5.81 22.43
N LEU A 278 -18.44 5.95 22.30
CA LEU A 278 -17.76 7.19 21.94
C LEU A 278 -17.21 7.05 20.53
N GLU A 279 -17.04 8.15 19.85
CA GLU A 279 -16.42 8.20 18.51
C GLU A 279 -15.14 9.02 18.56
N TYR A 280 -14.17 8.62 17.75
CA TYR A 280 -13.02 9.45 17.46
C TYR A 280 -12.74 9.49 15.96
N ASN A 281 -12.15 10.59 15.52
CA ASN A 281 -11.76 10.82 14.14
C ASN A 281 -10.25 10.84 14.02
N THR A 282 -9.72 10.20 13.01
CA THR A 282 -8.28 10.13 12.75
C THR A 282 -7.78 11.35 11.97
N GLY A 283 -8.12 12.54 12.43
CA GLY A 283 -7.45 13.78 12.04
C GLY A 283 -7.96 14.52 10.80
N ALA A 284 -8.69 13.93 9.87
CA ALA A 284 -9.05 14.58 8.61
C ALA A 284 -10.55 14.87 8.44
N GLY A 285 -11.26 15.15 9.53
CA GLY A 285 -12.68 15.48 9.44
C GLY A 285 -13.61 14.26 9.57
N LEU A 286 -14.89 14.55 9.57
CA LEU A 286 -15.94 13.59 9.85
C LEU A 286 -16.32 12.83 8.57
N ASN A 287 -16.01 11.52 8.52
CA ASN A 287 -16.48 10.65 7.45
C ASN A 287 -16.16 11.23 6.05
N ARG A 288 -14.88 11.23 5.68
CA ARG A 288 -14.33 11.93 4.52
C ARG A 288 -13.95 10.97 3.40
N LEU A 289 -14.21 11.39 2.16
CA LEU A 289 -13.73 10.73 0.94
C LEU A 289 -12.97 11.76 0.09
N ASP A 290 -11.75 11.42 -0.29
CA ASP A 290 -10.92 12.18 -1.22
C ASP A 290 -10.66 11.35 -2.47
N GLU A 291 -10.87 11.95 -3.63
CA GLU A 291 -10.53 11.37 -4.92
C GLU A 291 -9.60 12.29 -5.70
N GLU A 292 -8.52 11.72 -6.22
CA GLU A 292 -7.57 12.38 -7.09
C GLU A 292 -7.41 11.60 -8.39
N VAL A 293 -7.53 12.29 -9.51
CA VAL A 293 -7.30 11.73 -10.85
C VAL A 293 -6.25 12.55 -11.57
N LYS A 294 -5.13 11.93 -11.89
CA LYS A 294 -4.05 12.52 -12.64
C LYS A 294 -3.91 11.84 -13.99
N THR A 295 -3.95 12.61 -15.05
CA THR A 295 -3.77 12.14 -16.42
C THR A 295 -2.61 12.86 -17.07
N ARG A 296 -1.72 12.11 -17.71
CA ARG A 296 -0.62 12.65 -18.49
C ARG A 296 -0.61 12.04 -19.87
N ASN A 297 -0.66 12.89 -20.90
CA ASN A 297 -0.48 12.52 -22.29
C ASN A 297 0.91 12.95 -22.75
N TYR A 298 1.60 12.10 -23.45
CA TYR A 298 2.91 12.36 -24.04
C TYR A 298 2.91 11.93 -25.50
N TYR A 299 3.48 12.77 -26.34
CA TYR A 299 3.68 12.52 -27.76
C TYR A 299 5.13 12.82 -28.11
N SER A 300 5.72 11.95 -28.92
CA SER A 300 7.07 12.17 -29.46
C SER A 300 7.10 11.72 -30.92
N THR A 301 7.76 12.50 -31.74
CA THR A 301 8.03 12.19 -33.15
C THR A 301 9.52 12.42 -33.43
N ASN A 302 10.17 11.42 -33.98
CA ASN A 302 11.53 11.50 -34.49
C ASN A 302 11.54 11.20 -35.98
N VAL A 303 12.22 12.01 -36.75
CA VAL A 303 12.53 11.73 -38.15
C VAL A 303 13.99 12.02 -38.37
N PHE A 304 14.74 11.05 -38.89
CA PHE A 304 16.14 11.22 -39.20
C PHE A 304 16.58 10.39 -40.39
N ALA A 305 17.56 10.91 -41.11
CA ALA A 305 18.21 10.28 -42.24
C ALA A 305 19.68 10.04 -41.92
N ASN A 306 20.17 8.84 -42.18
CA ASN A 306 21.57 8.48 -42.10
C ASN A 306 22.09 8.22 -43.51
N TYR A 307 23.19 8.87 -43.83
CA TYR A 307 23.94 8.63 -45.06
C TYR A 307 25.30 8.06 -44.71
N ASP A 308 25.75 7.03 -45.46
CA ASP A 308 27.02 6.35 -45.25
C ASP A 308 27.51 5.80 -46.60
N GLU A 309 28.61 6.35 -47.11
CA GLU A 309 29.16 6.01 -48.42
C GLU A 309 30.70 6.08 -48.41
N THR A 310 31.31 5.13 -49.12
CA THR A 310 32.76 5.12 -49.34
C THR A 310 33.05 5.32 -50.83
N PHE A 311 33.63 6.47 -51.16
CA PHE A 311 33.98 6.89 -52.50
C PHE A 311 35.37 6.39 -52.86
N GLY A 312 35.50 5.76 -54.03
CA GLY A 312 36.76 5.31 -54.57
C GLY A 312 37.58 4.37 -53.68
N GLY A 313 36.92 3.74 -52.70
CA GLY A 313 37.61 2.87 -51.75
C GLY A 313 38.53 3.54 -50.72
N ALA A 314 38.62 4.88 -50.75
CA ALA A 314 39.56 5.66 -49.92
C ALA A 314 38.88 6.74 -49.07
N HIS A 315 37.77 7.28 -49.53
CA HIS A 315 37.10 8.42 -48.83
C HIS A 315 35.75 7.94 -48.25
N HIS A 316 35.67 7.90 -46.93
CA HIS A 316 34.44 7.55 -46.22
C HIS A 316 33.72 8.82 -45.72
N LEU A 317 32.44 8.96 -46.11
CA LEU A 317 31.57 10.04 -45.67
C LEU A 317 30.35 9.43 -44.95
N SER A 318 30.16 9.81 -43.70
CA SER A 318 28.96 9.50 -42.97
C SER A 318 28.35 10.74 -42.35
N GLY A 319 27.01 10.78 -42.26
CA GLY A 319 26.30 11.89 -41.66
C GLY A 319 24.88 11.53 -41.25
N THR A 320 24.41 12.19 -40.21
CA THR A 320 23.02 12.06 -39.73
C THR A 320 22.39 13.45 -39.71
N PHE A 321 21.21 13.56 -40.27
CA PHE A 321 20.34 14.72 -40.18
C PHE A 321 18.95 14.34 -39.69
N GLY A 322 18.44 15.06 -38.73
CA GLY A 322 17.14 14.72 -38.17
C GLY A 322 16.49 15.79 -37.33
N MET A 323 15.25 15.55 -36.97
CA MET A 323 14.48 16.36 -36.06
C MET A 323 13.78 15.48 -35.00
N ASN A 324 13.64 16.02 -33.82
CA ASN A 324 12.85 15.50 -32.75
C ASN A 324 11.82 16.54 -32.31
N TYR A 325 10.60 16.08 -32.08
CA TYR A 325 9.56 16.87 -31.44
C TYR A 325 8.94 16.03 -30.33
N GLU A 326 8.88 16.57 -29.13
CA GLU A 326 8.14 15.95 -28.03
C GLU A 326 7.32 16.97 -27.24
N THR A 327 6.21 16.51 -26.73
CA THR A 327 5.33 17.34 -25.90
C THR A 327 4.60 16.46 -24.89
N TRP A 328 4.26 17.04 -23.78
CA TRP A 328 3.41 16.39 -22.78
C TRP A 328 2.45 17.38 -22.16
N ALA A 329 1.28 16.89 -21.76
CA ALA A 329 0.28 17.60 -20.99
C ALA A 329 -0.14 16.80 -19.79
N SER A 330 -0.26 17.46 -18.64
CA SER A 330 -0.73 16.82 -17.39
C SER A 330 -1.94 17.57 -16.89
N LYS A 331 -2.96 16.80 -16.48
CA LYS A 331 -4.15 17.32 -15.80
C LYS A 331 -4.30 16.57 -14.48
N ASN A 332 -4.49 17.32 -13.39
CA ASN A 332 -4.83 16.78 -12.08
C ASN A 332 -6.18 17.35 -11.64
N ILE A 333 -7.06 16.46 -11.17
CA ILE A 333 -8.34 16.80 -10.58
C ILE A 333 -8.38 16.13 -9.22
N SER A 334 -8.60 16.92 -8.18
CA SER A 334 -8.78 16.43 -6.83
C SER A 334 -10.09 16.98 -6.28
N VAL A 335 -10.84 16.13 -5.59
CA VAL A 335 -12.08 16.47 -4.94
C VAL A 335 -12.15 15.77 -3.59
N GLY A 336 -12.51 16.51 -2.55
CA GLY A 336 -12.77 15.98 -1.22
C GLY A 336 -14.21 16.24 -0.81
N ALA A 337 -14.79 15.31 -0.06
CA ALA A 337 -16.14 15.41 0.45
C ALA A 337 -16.20 14.88 1.88
N GLU A 338 -16.96 15.54 2.74
CA GLU A 338 -17.09 15.25 4.16
C GLU A 338 -18.54 14.95 4.53
N GLN A 339 -18.72 14.33 5.70
CA GLN A 339 -20.02 13.99 6.25
C GLN A 339 -20.82 13.09 5.27
N LEU A 340 -20.18 12.04 4.77
CA LEU A 340 -20.86 11.04 3.97
C LEU A 340 -21.95 10.36 4.80
N LEU A 341 -23.08 10.07 4.19
CA LEU A 341 -24.22 9.40 4.82
C LEU A 341 -23.96 7.91 5.09
N SER A 342 -22.92 7.32 4.51
CA SER A 342 -22.51 5.93 4.72
C SER A 342 -21.04 5.85 5.05
N VAL A 343 -20.66 4.90 5.92
CA VAL A 343 -19.26 4.54 6.21
C VAL A 343 -18.74 3.46 5.24
N ASP A 344 -19.63 2.73 4.59
CA ASP A 344 -19.29 1.57 3.75
C ASP A 344 -19.21 1.91 2.25
N LEU A 345 -19.89 2.98 1.82
CA LEU A 345 -19.98 3.37 0.42
C LEU A 345 -19.05 4.55 0.12
N ASP A 346 -18.18 4.37 -0.89
CA ASP A 346 -17.29 5.40 -1.39
C ASP A 346 -17.94 6.11 -2.58
N ASP A 347 -18.88 6.99 -2.31
CA ASP A 347 -19.56 7.80 -3.33
C ASP A 347 -19.65 9.27 -2.87
N LEU A 348 -19.06 10.16 -3.65
CA LEU A 348 -19.06 11.60 -3.39
C LEU A 348 -20.49 12.19 -3.35
N ASN A 349 -21.47 11.58 -4.01
CA ASN A 349 -22.86 12.03 -3.98
C ASN A 349 -23.53 11.79 -2.61
N LEU A 350 -22.95 10.98 -1.76
CA LEU A 350 -23.43 10.77 -0.38
C LEU A 350 -22.95 11.85 0.59
N ALA A 351 -22.11 12.76 0.16
CA ALA A 351 -21.59 13.83 1.01
C ALA A 351 -22.63 14.92 1.23
N THR A 352 -22.75 15.37 2.48
CA THR A 352 -23.56 16.54 2.84
C THR A 352 -22.75 17.82 2.89
N LYS A 353 -21.42 17.72 2.81
CA LYS A 353 -20.48 18.83 2.80
C LYS A 353 -19.35 18.57 1.81
N VAL A 354 -19.14 19.50 0.89
CA VAL A 354 -17.98 19.49 -0.01
C VAL A 354 -16.75 19.89 0.82
N GLY A 355 -15.71 19.08 0.74
CA GLY A 355 -14.42 19.39 1.37
C GLY A 355 -13.70 20.51 0.60
N SER A 356 -12.98 21.33 1.29
CA SER A 356 -12.11 22.36 0.71
C SER A 356 -10.73 21.80 0.41
#